data_0178072cdef4409b454a3394ea7e2ff1
#
_entry.id   0178072cdef4409b454a3394ea7e2ff1
#
_cell.length_a   1.000
_cell.length_b   1.000
_cell.length_c   1.000
_cell.angle_alpha   90.00
_cell.angle_beta   90.00
_cell.angle_gamma   90.00
#
_symmetry.space_group_name_H-M   'P 1'
#
loop_
_entity.id
_entity.type
_entity.pdbx_description
1 polymer ?
#
loop_
_entity_poly.entity_id
_entity_poly.type
_entity_poly.pdbx_seq_one_letter_code
_entity_poly.pdbx_strand_id
1 'polypeptide(L)'
;MVKHISIDALTSGKKSAQLKRDILRHYMFNGSQSIADLSRDLGLSVPTLTKILAEMMEEDLVVNLGKHGATGGRRPSIYGLNPSAGYFMGVDIKRDVVMMGIINFRGDMVVSREYEFMVENTRQSFDELCNLITQFIVSSRVRRDKLLAIGINISGRVNPETGYSYSYFFFDEKPLTAVLEERLGHRVFIENDSRAMTYGEYIYGIGNGEQNMLFLNLSWGFGIGMIIGGKLHYGKSGFSGEYGHFPFFDNEIICSCGKRGCLETEVSGWAAHRMFMDKIKQGNISMLSKRNQEVNDVTLNDILDVLAKEDMLAIEIMEQIGSSLGRAIAGLINMFNPEVVVLGGTLSAAKDYLLLPIKSAINKYALNFVSKDTAIKVSKLGETAGLVGICAITRNRTLGL
;
A
#
# COMPACT_ATOMS: atom_id res chain seq x y z
N MET A 1 11.62 11.89 33.42
CA MET A 1 11.66 10.52 32.90
C MET A 1 10.74 10.44 31.70
N VAL A 2 11.29 10.12 30.52
CA VAL A 2 10.45 9.91 29.34
C VAL A 2 9.77 8.56 29.49
N LYS A 3 8.45 8.53 29.54
CA LYS A 3 7.70 7.28 29.59
C LYS A 3 7.82 6.60 28.22
N HIS A 4 8.41 5.41 28.17
CA HIS A 4 8.38 4.56 26.98
C HIS A 4 7.08 3.79 26.93
N ILE A 5 6.46 3.73 25.75
CA ILE A 5 5.30 2.87 25.53
C ILE A 5 5.78 1.41 25.70
N SER A 6 5.16 0.69 26.61
CA SER A 6 5.37 -0.75 26.71
C SER A 6 4.52 -1.45 25.64
N ILE A 7 5.10 -1.68 24.46
CA ILE A 7 4.47 -2.43 23.36
C ILE A 7 4.09 -3.83 23.84
N ASP A 8 4.96 -4.48 24.65
CA ASP A 8 4.71 -5.80 25.21
C ASP A 8 3.45 -5.84 26.09
N ALA A 9 3.17 -4.75 26.81
CA ALA A 9 1.95 -4.64 27.59
C ALA A 9 0.71 -4.58 26.71
N LEU A 10 0.77 -3.91 25.55
CA LEU A 10 -0.32 -3.83 24.57
C LEU A 10 -0.53 -5.14 23.81
N THR A 11 0.54 -5.87 23.49
CA THR A 11 0.47 -7.12 22.71
C THR A 11 0.25 -8.35 23.60
N SER A 12 0.21 -8.19 24.93
CA SER A 12 -0.05 -9.28 25.85
C SER A 12 -1.45 -9.87 25.65
N GLY A 13 -1.62 -11.17 25.97
CA GLY A 13 -2.92 -11.86 25.91
C GLY A 13 -3.92 -11.47 27.01
N LYS A 14 -3.62 -10.44 27.84
CA LYS A 14 -4.48 -10.01 28.93
C LYS A 14 -5.74 -9.30 28.39
N LYS A 15 -6.88 -9.50 29.07
CA LYS A 15 -8.16 -8.85 28.75
C LYS A 15 -8.05 -7.31 28.73
N SER A 16 -7.27 -6.72 29.64
CA SER A 16 -7.02 -5.28 29.65
C SER A 16 -6.29 -4.80 28.39
N ALA A 17 -5.30 -5.56 27.92
CA ALA A 17 -4.57 -5.24 26.68
C ALA A 17 -5.50 -5.31 25.44
N GLN A 18 -6.39 -6.29 25.41
CA GLN A 18 -7.39 -6.38 24.33
C GLN A 18 -8.30 -5.15 24.31
N LEU A 19 -8.83 -4.73 25.47
CA LEU A 19 -9.67 -3.54 25.55
C LEU A 19 -8.93 -2.26 25.15
N LYS A 20 -7.66 -2.12 25.53
CA LYS A 20 -6.81 -1.00 25.07
C LYS A 20 -6.65 -1.00 23.54
N ARG A 21 -6.39 -2.17 22.93
CA ARG A 21 -6.31 -2.29 21.46
C ARG A 21 -7.63 -1.94 20.78
N ASP A 22 -8.76 -2.36 21.31
CA ASP A 22 -10.08 -2.05 20.75
C ASP A 22 -10.35 -0.53 20.80
N ILE A 23 -9.97 0.15 21.89
CA ILE A 23 -10.07 1.61 22.02
C ILE A 23 -9.11 2.30 21.04
N LEU A 24 -7.85 1.84 20.90
CA LEU A 24 -6.91 2.39 19.95
C LEU A 24 -7.43 2.25 18.51
N ARG A 25 -7.92 1.06 18.14
CA ARG A 25 -8.52 0.81 16.84
C ARG A 25 -9.72 1.73 16.61
N HIS A 26 -10.59 1.88 17.58
CA HIS A 26 -11.75 2.74 17.47
C HIS A 26 -11.35 4.20 17.20
N TYR A 27 -10.40 4.75 17.96
CA TYR A 27 -9.92 6.11 17.73
C TYR A 27 -9.21 6.31 16.38
N MET A 28 -8.56 5.27 15.85
CA MET A 28 -7.93 5.34 14.53
C MET A 28 -8.93 5.50 13.39
N PHE A 29 -10.10 4.90 13.51
CA PHE A 29 -11.13 4.94 12.46
C PHE A 29 -12.16 6.03 12.67
N ASN A 30 -12.55 6.30 13.92
CA ASN A 30 -13.66 7.19 14.25
C ASN A 30 -13.21 8.53 14.84
N GLY A 31 -11.88 8.71 15.05
CA GLY A 31 -11.33 9.91 15.62
C GLY A 31 -11.60 10.06 17.12
N SER A 32 -11.37 11.27 17.63
CA SER A 32 -11.49 11.60 19.06
C SER A 32 -12.95 11.73 19.48
N GLN A 33 -13.31 11.21 20.66
CA GLN A 33 -14.70 11.17 21.15
C GLN A 33 -14.81 11.43 22.64
N SER A 34 -16.04 11.67 23.11
CA SER A 34 -16.35 11.68 24.54
C SER A 34 -16.42 10.26 25.10
N ILE A 35 -16.27 10.12 26.45
CA ILE A 35 -16.41 8.81 27.10
C ILE A 35 -17.83 8.24 26.88
N ALA A 36 -18.85 9.09 26.80
CA ALA A 36 -20.23 8.65 26.60
C ALA A 36 -20.43 8.06 25.18
N ASP A 37 -19.87 8.72 24.16
CA ASP A 37 -19.94 8.21 22.79
C ASP A 37 -19.14 6.92 22.64
N LEU A 38 -17.90 6.88 23.16
CA LEU A 38 -17.07 5.69 23.16
C LEU A 38 -17.73 4.50 23.91
N SER A 39 -18.45 4.79 25.01
CA SER A 39 -19.22 3.80 25.77
C SER A 39 -20.32 3.16 24.93
N ARG A 40 -21.05 3.98 24.19
CA ARG A 40 -22.11 3.52 23.28
C ARG A 40 -21.54 2.69 22.15
N ASP A 41 -20.49 3.17 21.53
CA ASP A 41 -19.92 2.55 20.32
C ASP A 41 -19.20 1.23 20.62
N LEU A 42 -18.55 1.11 21.79
CA LEU A 42 -17.86 -0.12 22.20
C LEU A 42 -18.70 -1.05 23.08
N GLY A 43 -19.92 -0.64 23.49
CA GLY A 43 -20.76 -1.44 24.38
C GLY A 43 -20.17 -1.64 25.79
N LEU A 44 -19.30 -0.71 26.25
CA LEU A 44 -18.61 -0.78 27.52
C LEU A 44 -19.24 0.22 28.53
N SER A 45 -19.23 -0.12 29.82
CA SER A 45 -19.72 0.80 30.83
C SER A 45 -18.83 2.04 31.01
N VAL A 46 -19.41 3.21 31.27
CA VAL A 46 -18.67 4.46 31.51
C VAL A 46 -17.62 4.32 32.63
N PRO A 47 -17.86 3.66 33.77
CA PRO A 47 -16.82 3.44 34.79
C PRO A 47 -15.65 2.61 34.28
N THR A 48 -15.90 1.56 33.49
CA THR A 48 -14.86 0.72 32.88
C THR A 48 -13.98 1.54 31.94
N LEU A 49 -14.59 2.31 31.03
CA LEU A 49 -13.87 3.17 30.11
C LEU A 49 -13.06 4.25 30.79
N THR A 50 -13.65 4.90 31.82
CA THR A 50 -12.94 5.93 32.60
C THR A 50 -11.67 5.37 33.23
N LYS A 51 -11.74 4.15 33.79
CA LYS A 51 -10.55 3.48 34.34
C LYS A 51 -9.50 3.17 33.27
N ILE A 52 -9.92 2.56 32.17
CA ILE A 52 -8.98 2.18 31.10
C ILE A 52 -8.36 3.42 30.44
N LEU A 53 -9.15 4.46 30.18
CA LEU A 53 -8.62 5.70 29.61
C LEU A 53 -7.66 6.41 30.57
N ALA A 54 -7.90 6.36 31.89
CA ALA A 54 -6.93 6.86 32.87
C ALA A 54 -5.60 6.13 32.79
N GLU A 55 -5.62 4.78 32.72
CA GLU A 55 -4.42 3.97 32.49
C GLU A 55 -3.72 4.32 31.18
N MET A 56 -4.48 4.46 30.07
CA MET A 56 -3.92 4.82 28.77
C MET A 56 -3.33 6.24 28.74
N MET A 57 -3.87 7.17 29.52
CA MET A 57 -3.29 8.50 29.67
C MET A 57 -2.00 8.46 30.51
N GLU A 58 -1.94 7.62 31.54
CA GLU A 58 -0.71 7.40 32.31
C GLU A 58 0.40 6.77 31.45
N GLU A 59 0.02 5.91 30.49
CA GLU A 59 0.90 5.30 29.51
C GLU A 59 1.23 6.22 28.30
N ASP A 60 0.74 7.45 28.29
CA ASP A 60 0.94 8.46 27.23
C ASP A 60 0.34 8.07 25.87
N LEU A 61 -0.58 7.10 25.82
CA LEU A 61 -1.24 6.61 24.59
C LEU A 61 -2.41 7.51 24.16
N VAL A 62 -3.14 8.07 25.12
CA VAL A 62 -4.33 8.87 24.94
C VAL A 62 -4.18 10.20 25.67
N VAL A 63 -4.74 11.25 25.09
CA VAL A 63 -4.77 12.59 25.69
C VAL A 63 -6.20 13.14 25.80
N ASN A 64 -6.42 13.97 26.82
CA ASN A 64 -7.64 14.78 26.92
C ASN A 64 -7.46 16.02 26.05
N LEU A 65 -8.26 16.16 25.01
CA LEU A 65 -8.21 17.26 24.05
C LEU A 65 -9.06 18.47 24.49
N GLY A 66 -9.57 18.44 25.72
CA GLY A 66 -10.37 19.52 26.25
C GLY A 66 -11.88 19.35 26.00
N LYS A 67 -12.63 20.44 26.17
CA LYS A 67 -14.08 20.46 26.00
C LYS A 67 -14.41 21.03 24.63
N HIS A 68 -15.11 20.27 23.81
CA HIS A 68 -15.62 20.71 22.51
C HIS A 68 -17.14 20.80 22.51
N GLY A 69 -17.68 21.74 21.72
CA GLY A 69 -19.06 21.76 21.24
C GLY A 69 -20.02 22.79 21.87
N ALA A 70 -21.18 22.76 21.37
CA ALA A 70 -22.28 23.69 21.24
C ALA A 70 -22.73 24.47 22.50
N THR A 71 -23.43 25.54 22.23
CA THR A 71 -24.18 26.40 23.11
C THR A 71 -25.25 25.62 23.93
N GLY A 72 -25.00 25.47 25.22
CA GLY A 72 -26.02 25.00 26.20
C GLY A 72 -25.72 23.62 26.80
N GLY A 73 -25.31 23.57 28.08
CA GLY A 73 -25.11 22.36 28.88
C GLY A 73 -23.64 22.09 29.26
N ARG A 74 -23.43 21.10 30.18
CA ARG A 74 -22.08 20.69 30.62
C ARG A 74 -21.35 20.01 29.48
N ARG A 75 -20.35 20.69 28.92
CA ARG A 75 -19.54 20.21 27.78
C ARG A 75 -18.74 18.97 28.16
N PRO A 76 -18.86 17.85 27.42
CA PRO A 76 -18.06 16.67 27.71
C PRO A 76 -16.60 16.90 27.32
N SER A 77 -15.68 16.27 28.03
CA SER A 77 -14.26 16.17 27.61
C SER A 77 -14.12 15.18 26.46
N ILE A 78 -13.31 15.53 25.47
CA ILE A 78 -12.99 14.71 24.32
C ILE A 78 -11.62 14.07 24.54
N TYR A 79 -11.52 12.80 24.24
CA TYR A 79 -10.29 12.00 24.35
C TYR A 79 -9.92 11.46 22.99
N GLY A 80 -8.61 11.33 22.72
CA GLY A 80 -8.10 10.83 21.45
C GLY A 80 -6.67 10.34 21.59
N LEU A 81 -6.13 9.78 20.51
CA LEU A 81 -4.76 9.30 20.46
C LEU A 81 -3.77 10.46 20.68
N ASN A 82 -2.72 10.19 21.45
CA ASN A 82 -1.62 11.14 21.62
C ASN A 82 -0.68 11.07 20.40
N PRO A 83 -0.61 12.10 19.54
CA PRO A 83 0.25 12.07 18.36
C PRO A 83 1.73 11.85 18.68
N SER A 84 2.18 12.30 19.85
CA SER A 84 3.58 12.25 20.31
C SER A 84 3.92 10.95 21.06
N ALA A 85 2.97 10.01 21.18
CA ALA A 85 3.20 8.74 21.85
C ALA A 85 4.32 7.94 21.20
N GLY A 86 4.35 7.86 19.87
CA GLY A 86 5.37 7.19 19.09
C GLY A 86 5.26 7.50 17.60
N TYR A 87 6.21 6.99 16.85
CA TYR A 87 6.29 7.19 15.41
C TYR A 87 6.54 5.86 14.70
N PHE A 88 6.12 5.76 13.46
CA PHE A 88 6.30 4.60 12.62
C PHE A 88 6.82 5.06 11.26
N MET A 89 7.86 4.39 10.77
CA MET A 89 8.46 4.70 9.48
C MET A 89 7.99 3.70 8.44
N GLY A 90 7.72 4.20 7.24
CA GLY A 90 7.50 3.41 6.04
C GLY A 90 8.60 3.67 5.02
N VAL A 91 9.00 2.63 4.31
CA VAL A 91 9.92 2.65 3.18
C VAL A 91 9.24 1.93 2.03
N ASP A 92 8.98 2.65 0.95
CA ASP A 92 8.33 2.15 -0.26
C ASP A 92 9.38 2.06 -1.37
N ILE A 93 9.86 0.84 -1.65
CA ILE A 93 10.89 0.59 -2.66
C ILE A 93 10.20 0.36 -4.00
N LYS A 94 10.37 1.30 -4.91
CA LYS A 94 9.98 1.19 -6.31
C LYS A 94 11.19 0.78 -7.16
N ARG A 95 11.02 0.77 -8.49
CA ARG A 95 12.07 0.33 -9.40
C ARG A 95 13.32 1.22 -9.39
N ASP A 96 13.13 2.52 -9.44
CA ASP A 96 14.15 3.56 -9.64
C ASP A 96 14.14 4.66 -8.57
N VAL A 97 13.20 4.56 -7.63
CA VAL A 97 13.09 5.49 -6.50
C VAL A 97 12.73 4.74 -5.21
N VAL A 98 13.09 5.31 -4.07
CA VAL A 98 12.59 4.90 -2.76
C VAL A 98 11.89 6.09 -2.10
N MET A 99 10.64 5.86 -1.69
CA MET A 99 9.91 6.83 -0.89
C MET A 99 9.99 6.45 0.58
N MET A 100 10.30 7.40 1.43
CA MET A 100 10.38 7.22 2.89
C MET A 100 9.49 8.20 3.59
N GLY A 101 8.79 7.75 4.64
CA GLY A 101 7.93 8.61 5.43
C GLY A 101 7.80 8.16 6.86
N ILE A 102 7.49 9.11 7.73
CA ILE A 102 7.21 8.83 9.15
C ILE A 102 5.82 9.35 9.46
N ILE A 103 5.00 8.49 10.05
CA ILE A 103 3.72 8.87 10.64
C ILE A 103 3.83 8.94 12.17
N ASN A 104 3.03 9.83 12.77
CA ASN A 104 2.87 9.85 14.21
C ASN A 104 1.94 8.73 14.71
N PHE A 105 1.74 8.64 16.02
CA PHE A 105 0.90 7.59 16.63
C PHE A 105 -0.55 7.63 16.16
N ARG A 106 -1.08 8.80 15.82
CA ARG A 106 -2.42 8.98 15.26
C ARG A 106 -2.53 8.52 13.81
N GLY A 107 -1.43 8.55 13.06
CA GLY A 107 -1.37 8.17 11.65
C GLY A 107 -1.17 9.35 10.70
N ASP A 108 -0.98 10.56 11.23
CA ASP A 108 -0.69 11.71 10.38
C ASP A 108 0.75 11.64 9.86
N MET A 109 0.96 11.91 8.58
CA MET A 109 2.28 12.02 7.97
C MET A 109 3.03 13.23 8.53
N VAL A 110 4.15 12.97 9.17
CA VAL A 110 5.01 14.02 9.78
C VAL A 110 6.04 14.53 8.78
N VAL A 111 6.64 13.62 8.04
CA VAL A 111 7.64 13.91 7.03
C VAL A 111 7.65 12.80 5.99
N SER A 112 7.81 13.17 4.72
CA SER A 112 8.08 12.24 3.63
C SER A 112 9.10 12.82 2.67
N ARG A 113 9.89 11.94 2.05
CA ARG A 113 10.88 12.29 1.03
C ARG A 113 11.01 11.16 0.03
N GLU A 114 11.43 11.52 -1.18
CA GLU A 114 11.78 10.61 -2.25
C GLU A 114 13.28 10.71 -2.53
N TYR A 115 13.88 9.58 -2.86
CA TYR A 115 15.30 9.47 -3.20
C TYR A 115 15.44 8.64 -4.47
N GLU A 116 16.33 9.05 -5.37
CA GLU A 116 16.76 8.21 -6.47
C GLU A 116 17.45 6.97 -5.92
N PHE A 117 16.98 5.80 -6.31
CA PHE A 117 17.49 4.53 -5.84
C PHE A 117 17.10 3.41 -6.81
N MET A 118 18.09 2.83 -7.47
CA MET A 118 17.88 1.65 -8.31
C MET A 118 18.03 0.39 -7.47
N VAL A 119 16.91 -0.31 -7.25
CA VAL A 119 16.93 -1.55 -6.47
C VAL A 119 17.55 -2.70 -7.26
N GLU A 120 18.59 -3.29 -6.71
CA GLU A 120 19.24 -4.48 -7.23
C GLU A 120 19.38 -5.55 -6.14
N ASN A 121 19.41 -6.82 -6.55
CA ASN A 121 19.64 -7.92 -5.60
C ASN A 121 21.14 -8.09 -5.32
N THR A 122 21.79 -7.03 -4.85
CA THR A 122 23.22 -6.97 -4.51
C THR A 122 23.42 -6.49 -3.08
N ARG A 123 24.54 -6.89 -2.44
CA ARG A 123 24.88 -6.38 -1.10
C ARG A 123 25.14 -4.89 -1.11
N GLN A 124 25.68 -4.35 -2.20
CA GLN A 124 25.91 -2.92 -2.36
C GLN A 124 24.57 -2.15 -2.31
N SER A 125 23.56 -2.56 -3.09
CA SER A 125 22.23 -1.95 -3.08
C SER A 125 21.56 -2.06 -1.70
N PHE A 126 21.74 -3.18 -1.00
CA PHE A 126 21.27 -3.36 0.36
C PHE A 126 21.91 -2.37 1.35
N ASP A 127 23.24 -2.22 1.30
CA ASP A 127 23.97 -1.29 2.16
C ASP A 127 23.61 0.18 1.86
N GLU A 128 23.43 0.52 0.59
CA GLU A 128 22.97 1.84 0.17
C GLU A 128 21.57 2.16 0.73
N LEU A 129 20.62 1.22 0.60
CA LEU A 129 19.28 1.36 1.18
C LEU A 129 19.34 1.60 2.69
N CYS A 130 20.12 0.80 3.43
CA CYS A 130 20.29 0.96 4.87
C CYS A 130 20.88 2.32 5.26
N ASN A 131 21.83 2.82 4.47
CA ASN A 131 22.42 4.13 4.66
C ASN A 131 21.41 5.26 4.41
N LEU A 132 20.61 5.17 3.33
CA LEU A 132 19.54 6.13 3.03
C LEU A 132 18.50 6.16 4.16
N ILE A 133 18.06 5.00 4.65
CA ILE A 133 17.12 4.88 5.78
C ILE A 133 17.71 5.57 7.02
N THR A 134 18.98 5.31 7.35
CA THR A 134 19.64 5.88 8.51
C THR A 134 19.75 7.43 8.39
N GLN A 135 20.12 7.93 7.21
CA GLN A 135 20.19 9.38 6.93
C GLN A 135 18.81 10.02 7.02
N PHE A 136 17.76 9.37 6.51
CA PHE A 136 16.39 9.87 6.60
C PHE A 136 15.95 9.97 8.06
N ILE A 137 16.18 8.95 8.90
CA ILE A 137 15.85 8.97 10.34
C ILE A 137 16.52 10.14 11.03
N VAL A 138 17.84 10.34 10.82
CA VAL A 138 18.60 11.46 11.41
C VAL A 138 18.03 12.81 10.96
N SER A 139 17.77 12.97 9.66
CA SER A 139 17.28 14.23 9.09
C SER A 139 15.81 14.53 9.41
N SER A 140 15.03 13.56 9.82
CA SER A 140 13.61 13.71 10.18
C SER A 140 13.39 14.51 11.47
N ARG A 141 14.41 14.61 12.32
CA ARG A 141 14.35 15.19 13.67
C ARG A 141 13.41 14.45 14.63
N VAL A 142 12.91 13.29 14.24
CA VAL A 142 12.17 12.41 15.14
C VAL A 142 13.15 11.75 16.11
N ARG A 143 12.82 11.78 17.40
CA ARG A 143 13.66 11.16 18.41
C ARG A 143 13.75 9.66 18.17
N ARG A 144 14.96 9.11 18.15
CA ARG A 144 15.21 7.69 17.87
C ARG A 144 14.48 6.75 18.83
N ASP A 145 14.38 7.12 20.11
CA ASP A 145 13.68 6.35 21.15
C ASP A 145 12.14 6.40 21.03
N LYS A 146 11.61 7.29 20.20
CA LYS A 146 10.18 7.38 19.87
C LYS A 146 9.83 6.72 18.53
N LEU A 147 10.81 6.33 17.70
CA LEU A 147 10.58 5.55 16.50
C LEU A 147 10.41 4.08 16.88
N LEU A 148 9.17 3.59 16.83
CA LEU A 148 8.78 2.29 17.39
C LEU A 148 9.08 1.14 16.44
N ALA A 149 8.95 1.34 15.13
CA ALA A 149 9.23 0.34 14.11
C ALA A 149 9.39 0.96 12.72
N ILE A 150 10.02 0.20 11.82
CA ILE A 150 10.18 0.50 10.40
C ILE A 150 9.48 -0.58 9.59
N GLY A 151 8.66 -0.21 8.62
CA GLY A 151 8.08 -1.12 7.63
C GLY A 151 8.69 -0.86 6.27
N ILE A 152 9.02 -1.93 5.55
CA ILE A 152 9.61 -1.83 4.21
C ILE A 152 8.76 -2.66 3.27
N ASN A 153 8.19 -2.05 2.24
CA ASN A 153 7.56 -2.79 1.18
C ASN A 153 8.56 -3.06 0.04
N ILE A 154 8.46 -4.26 -0.51
CA ILE A 154 9.37 -4.78 -1.51
C ILE A 154 8.56 -5.48 -2.59
N SER A 155 8.86 -5.22 -3.84
CA SER A 155 8.22 -5.90 -4.97
C SER A 155 8.53 -7.40 -4.99
N GLY A 156 7.57 -8.18 -5.47
CA GLY A 156 7.70 -9.63 -5.62
C GLY A 156 7.28 -10.42 -4.38
N ARG A 157 7.85 -11.61 -4.19
CA ARG A 157 7.39 -12.57 -3.18
C ARG A 157 8.00 -12.30 -1.82
N VAL A 158 7.14 -11.99 -0.88
CA VAL A 158 7.51 -11.66 0.51
C VAL A 158 6.62 -12.46 1.46
N ASN A 159 7.21 -13.12 2.44
CA ASN A 159 6.49 -13.70 3.56
C ASN A 159 6.59 -12.76 4.78
N PRO A 160 5.55 -11.99 5.07
CA PRO A 160 5.60 -10.97 6.12
C PRO A 160 5.56 -11.54 7.54
N GLU A 161 5.17 -12.81 7.72
CA GLU A 161 5.16 -13.48 9.05
C GLU A 161 6.54 -13.99 9.42
N THR A 162 7.23 -14.61 8.46
CA THR A 162 8.57 -15.18 8.69
C THR A 162 9.69 -14.18 8.40
N GLY A 163 9.38 -13.05 7.76
CA GLY A 163 10.36 -12.00 7.47
C GLY A 163 11.29 -12.30 6.29
N TYR A 164 10.97 -13.30 5.47
CA TYR A 164 11.76 -13.63 4.28
C TYR A 164 11.28 -12.89 3.03
N SER A 165 12.23 -12.37 2.25
CA SER A 165 12.06 -11.95 0.86
C SER A 165 12.64 -13.01 -0.07
N TYR A 166 11.97 -13.25 -1.21
CA TYR A 166 12.39 -14.23 -2.21
C TYR A 166 12.67 -13.57 -3.58
N SER A 167 12.63 -12.25 -3.64
CA SER A 167 12.84 -11.50 -4.87
C SER A 167 14.03 -10.55 -4.77
N TYR A 168 14.21 -9.89 -3.64
CA TYR A 168 15.32 -8.97 -3.38
C TYR A 168 15.94 -9.25 -2.01
N PHE A 169 17.24 -9.03 -1.89
CA PHE A 169 18.01 -9.08 -0.65
C PHE A 169 17.96 -10.44 0.08
N PHE A 170 17.92 -11.54 -0.69
CA PHE A 170 17.90 -12.91 -0.15
C PHE A 170 19.29 -13.55 -0.17
N PHE A 171 20.29 -12.86 0.41
CA PHE A 171 21.68 -13.31 0.42
C PHE A 171 22.02 -14.21 1.60
N ASP A 172 21.26 -14.08 2.69
CA ASP A 172 21.52 -14.73 3.94
C ASP A 172 20.47 -15.81 4.21
N GLU A 173 20.85 -16.82 5.01
CA GLU A 173 19.90 -17.83 5.49
C GLU A 173 18.92 -17.25 6.53
N LYS A 174 19.28 -16.11 7.15
CA LYS A 174 18.43 -15.40 8.10
C LYS A 174 17.27 -14.69 7.41
N PRO A 175 16.12 -14.50 8.09
CA PRO A 175 15.08 -13.61 7.61
C PRO A 175 15.62 -12.21 7.31
N LEU A 176 15.16 -11.60 6.20
CA LEU A 176 15.57 -10.24 5.84
C LEU A 176 15.24 -9.24 6.95
N THR A 177 14.13 -9.42 7.67
CA THR A 177 13.79 -8.58 8.83
C THR A 177 14.86 -8.61 9.90
N ALA A 178 15.42 -9.78 10.23
CA ALA A 178 16.47 -9.91 11.24
C ALA A 178 17.77 -9.21 10.81
N VAL A 179 18.15 -9.33 9.53
CA VAL A 179 19.33 -8.64 8.98
C VAL A 179 19.16 -7.12 9.02
N LEU A 180 17.94 -6.64 8.67
CA LEU A 180 17.62 -5.22 8.72
C LEU A 180 17.56 -4.69 10.15
N GLU A 181 17.02 -5.46 11.10
CA GLU A 181 16.99 -5.10 12.54
C GLU A 181 18.39 -4.96 13.12
N GLU A 182 19.29 -5.90 12.81
CA GLU A 182 20.71 -5.84 13.21
C GLU A 182 21.39 -4.56 12.65
N ARG A 183 21.07 -4.18 11.41
CA ARG A 183 21.70 -3.04 10.73
C ARG A 183 21.13 -1.68 11.15
N LEU A 184 19.80 -1.58 11.33
CA LEU A 184 19.11 -0.33 11.60
C LEU A 184 18.91 -0.03 13.09
N GLY A 185 18.96 -1.07 13.93
CA GLY A 185 18.75 -0.97 15.38
C GLY A 185 17.31 -0.62 15.76
N HIS A 186 16.35 -1.01 14.95
CA HIS A 186 14.91 -0.85 15.14
C HIS A 186 14.17 -2.11 14.73
N ARG A 187 13.00 -2.35 15.29
CA ARG A 187 12.10 -3.42 14.84
C ARG A 187 11.70 -3.20 13.40
N VAL A 188 11.79 -4.22 12.56
CA VAL A 188 11.51 -4.14 11.12
C VAL A 188 10.41 -5.11 10.72
N PHE A 189 9.49 -4.62 9.88
CA PHE A 189 8.50 -5.43 9.17
C PHE A 189 8.74 -5.32 7.66
N ILE A 190 8.47 -6.36 6.94
CA ILE A 190 8.45 -6.32 5.47
C ILE A 190 7.06 -6.67 4.95
N GLU A 191 6.71 -6.11 3.79
CA GLU A 191 5.44 -6.36 3.11
C GLU A 191 5.64 -6.35 1.59
N ASN A 192 4.72 -6.98 0.86
CA ASN A 192 4.67 -6.84 -0.59
C ASN A 192 4.07 -5.47 -0.98
N ASP A 193 4.63 -4.85 -2.03
CA ASP A 193 4.22 -3.53 -2.54
C ASP A 193 2.73 -3.43 -2.85
N SER A 194 2.17 -4.37 -3.61
CA SER A 194 0.76 -4.35 -4.01
C SER A 194 -0.17 -4.52 -2.80
N ARG A 195 0.21 -5.32 -1.80
CA ARG A 195 -0.54 -5.43 -0.54
C ARG A 195 -0.45 -4.16 0.30
N ALA A 196 0.71 -3.52 0.36
CA ALA A 196 0.84 -2.23 1.04
C ALA A 196 -0.03 -1.16 0.37
N MET A 197 0.02 -1.04 -0.97
CA MET A 197 -0.84 -0.13 -1.73
C MET A 197 -2.32 -0.39 -1.48
N THR A 198 -2.73 -1.66 -1.48
CA THR A 198 -4.11 -2.09 -1.18
C THR A 198 -4.55 -1.60 0.18
N TYR A 199 -3.72 -1.79 1.20
CA TYR A 199 -4.05 -1.39 2.55
C TYR A 199 -4.09 0.13 2.71
N GLY A 200 -3.19 0.85 2.03
CA GLY A 200 -3.19 2.31 1.97
C GLY A 200 -4.52 2.85 1.41
N GLU A 201 -4.93 2.34 0.26
CA GLU A 201 -6.20 2.72 -0.38
C GLU A 201 -7.43 2.32 0.45
N TYR A 202 -7.38 1.18 1.10
CA TYR A 202 -8.46 0.70 1.96
C TYR A 202 -8.67 1.60 3.19
N ILE A 203 -7.59 2.07 3.82
CA ILE A 203 -7.68 2.86 5.06
C ILE A 203 -7.80 4.37 4.80
N TYR A 204 -7.04 4.91 3.84
CA TYR A 204 -6.90 6.37 3.66
C TYR A 204 -7.31 6.88 2.27
N GLY A 205 -7.57 5.98 1.34
CA GLY A 205 -7.86 6.32 -0.05
C GLY A 205 -9.32 6.19 -0.43
N ILE A 206 -9.58 5.19 -1.26
CA ILE A 206 -10.88 4.91 -1.87
C ILE A 206 -11.81 4.10 -0.97
N GLY A 207 -11.25 3.39 0.00
CA GLY A 207 -12.01 2.54 0.91
C GLY A 207 -13.00 3.34 1.76
N ASN A 208 -14.19 2.78 1.94
CA ASN A 208 -15.28 3.36 2.72
C ASN A 208 -16.01 2.26 3.53
N GLY A 209 -15.24 1.32 4.05
CA GLY A 209 -15.77 0.21 4.86
C GLY A 209 -16.16 -1.03 4.06
N GLU A 210 -15.78 -1.10 2.78
CA GLU A 210 -16.00 -2.28 1.96
C GLU A 210 -15.42 -3.53 2.62
N GLN A 211 -16.14 -4.64 2.57
CA GLN A 211 -15.69 -5.93 3.09
C GLN A 211 -14.80 -6.66 2.07
N ASN A 212 -15.04 -6.44 0.79
CA ASN A 212 -14.33 -7.12 -0.30
C ASN A 212 -13.87 -6.10 -1.34
N MET A 213 -12.57 -5.85 -1.39
CA MET A 213 -11.94 -4.91 -2.32
C MET A 213 -10.78 -5.60 -3.03
N LEU A 214 -10.66 -5.42 -4.32
CA LEU A 214 -9.49 -5.77 -5.10
C LEU A 214 -8.74 -4.50 -5.50
N PHE A 215 -7.44 -4.50 -5.33
CA PHE A 215 -6.55 -3.44 -5.81
C PHE A 215 -5.59 -4.02 -6.84
N LEU A 216 -5.57 -3.43 -8.02
CA LEU A 216 -4.69 -3.82 -9.10
C LEU A 216 -3.54 -2.81 -9.19
N ASN A 217 -2.34 -3.28 -8.91
CA ASN A 217 -1.11 -2.49 -9.05
C ASN A 217 -0.60 -2.61 -10.49
N LEU A 218 -0.87 -1.59 -11.29
CA LEU A 218 -0.49 -1.46 -12.69
C LEU A 218 0.78 -0.60 -12.81
N SER A 219 1.86 -1.04 -12.21
CA SER A 219 3.18 -0.39 -12.30
C SER A 219 4.04 -1.04 -13.38
N TRP A 220 5.37 -1.07 -13.24
CA TRP A 220 6.23 -1.77 -14.18
C TRP A 220 5.85 -3.24 -14.34
N GLY A 221 5.55 -3.94 -13.24
CA GLY A 221 4.89 -5.25 -13.20
C GLY A 221 3.38 -5.12 -13.02
N PHE A 222 2.74 -6.26 -12.74
CA PHE A 222 1.32 -6.36 -12.41
C PHE A 222 1.12 -7.18 -11.14
N GLY A 223 0.52 -6.57 -10.13
CA GLY A 223 0.21 -7.23 -8.86
C GLY A 223 -1.24 -7.01 -8.43
N ILE A 224 -1.74 -7.88 -7.57
CA ILE A 224 -3.05 -7.73 -6.93
C ILE A 224 -2.92 -7.83 -5.42
N GLY A 225 -3.54 -6.88 -4.73
CA GLY A 225 -3.85 -7.03 -3.32
C GLY A 225 -5.35 -7.15 -3.11
N MET A 226 -5.73 -7.82 -2.03
CA MET A 226 -7.13 -8.16 -1.76
C MET A 226 -7.49 -7.84 -0.31
N ILE A 227 -8.63 -7.18 -0.11
CA ILE A 227 -9.33 -7.15 1.17
C ILE A 227 -10.47 -8.17 1.06
N ILE A 228 -10.55 -9.08 2.00
CA ILE A 228 -11.61 -10.09 2.10
C ILE A 228 -12.13 -10.11 3.53
N GLY A 229 -13.43 -9.90 3.70
CA GLY A 229 -14.05 -9.78 5.02
C GLY A 229 -13.45 -8.63 5.86
N GLY A 230 -13.13 -7.50 5.21
CA GLY A 230 -12.54 -6.32 5.85
C GLY A 230 -11.08 -6.47 6.27
N LYS A 231 -10.37 -7.52 5.80
CA LYS A 231 -8.97 -7.81 6.17
C LYS A 231 -8.11 -8.02 4.94
N LEU A 232 -6.86 -7.57 5.03
CA LEU A 232 -5.85 -7.84 4.00
C LEU A 232 -5.61 -9.37 3.91
N HIS A 233 -5.74 -9.89 2.69
CA HIS A 233 -5.64 -11.34 2.44
C HIS A 233 -4.22 -11.73 2.04
N TYR A 234 -3.62 -12.64 2.80
CA TYR A 234 -2.24 -13.08 2.60
C TYR A 234 -2.11 -14.45 1.91
N GLY A 235 -3.15 -15.28 1.97
CA GLY A 235 -3.02 -16.71 1.67
C GLY A 235 -2.20 -17.43 2.74
N LYS A 236 -1.78 -18.67 2.46
CA LYS A 236 -1.05 -19.52 3.43
C LYS A 236 0.32 -18.97 3.82
N SER A 237 1.07 -18.43 2.85
CA SER A 237 2.49 -18.08 3.03
C SER A 237 2.81 -16.65 2.59
N GLY A 238 1.80 -15.78 2.48
CA GLY A 238 1.97 -14.43 2.01
C GLY A 238 2.10 -14.29 0.49
N PHE A 239 1.70 -15.28 -0.30
CA PHE A 239 1.83 -15.29 -1.76
C PHE A 239 0.48 -15.21 -2.48
N SER A 240 -0.56 -14.74 -1.80
CA SER A 240 -1.84 -14.48 -2.46
C SER A 240 -1.72 -13.27 -3.40
N GLY A 241 -2.41 -13.32 -4.54
CA GLY A 241 -2.42 -12.21 -5.49
C GLY A 241 -1.45 -12.32 -6.67
N GLU A 242 -0.77 -13.45 -6.86
CA GLU A 242 0.15 -13.71 -7.98
C GLU A 242 -0.58 -13.88 -9.34
N TYR A 243 -1.70 -13.17 -9.54
CA TYR A 243 -2.53 -13.26 -10.73
C TYR A 243 -1.85 -12.79 -12.00
N GLY A 244 -0.86 -11.90 -11.88
CA GLY A 244 -0.01 -11.48 -12.99
C GLY A 244 0.71 -12.64 -13.68
N HIS A 245 0.96 -13.73 -12.94
CA HIS A 245 1.60 -14.93 -13.45
C HIS A 245 0.62 -16.04 -13.86
N PHE A 246 -0.68 -15.74 -13.89
CA PHE A 246 -1.67 -16.64 -14.46
C PHE A 246 -1.46 -16.78 -15.98
N PRO A 247 -1.43 -18.01 -16.55
CA PRO A 247 -1.26 -18.23 -17.98
C PRO A 247 -2.55 -17.85 -18.72
N PHE A 248 -2.66 -16.59 -19.09
CA PHE A 248 -3.87 -15.97 -19.64
C PHE A 248 -3.86 -15.91 -21.16
N PHE A 249 -2.65 -15.85 -21.74
CA PHE A 249 -2.44 -15.73 -23.16
C PHE A 249 -1.69 -16.95 -23.72
N ASP A 250 -2.06 -17.33 -24.94
CA ASP A 250 -1.33 -18.31 -25.74
C ASP A 250 -0.30 -17.58 -26.61
N ASN A 251 0.78 -17.12 -25.97
CA ASN A 251 1.89 -16.43 -26.61
C ASN A 251 3.25 -16.93 -26.10
N GLU A 252 4.32 -16.67 -26.86
CA GLU A 252 5.68 -17.10 -26.55
C GLU A 252 6.50 -16.10 -25.72
N ILE A 253 5.86 -15.05 -25.19
CA ILE A 253 6.53 -14.01 -24.40
C ILE A 253 6.92 -14.58 -23.05
N ILE A 254 8.22 -14.54 -22.76
CA ILE A 254 8.78 -15.02 -21.49
C ILE A 254 8.56 -13.94 -20.43
N CYS A 255 7.84 -14.30 -19.37
CA CYS A 255 7.66 -13.47 -18.19
C CYS A 255 8.91 -13.49 -17.30
N SER A 256 9.10 -12.46 -16.48
CA SER A 256 10.14 -12.39 -15.43
C SER A 256 10.16 -13.62 -14.50
N CYS A 257 9.01 -14.30 -14.31
CA CYS A 257 8.93 -15.54 -13.56
C CYS A 257 9.45 -16.79 -14.28
N GLY A 258 9.92 -16.67 -15.53
CA GLY A 258 10.43 -17.76 -16.37
C GLY A 258 9.37 -18.56 -17.12
N LYS A 259 8.06 -18.23 -16.98
CA LYS A 259 6.95 -18.89 -17.68
C LYS A 259 6.50 -18.06 -18.89
N ARG A 260 5.66 -18.64 -19.75
CA ARG A 260 5.09 -17.99 -20.93
C ARG A 260 3.59 -17.75 -20.74
N GLY A 261 3.05 -16.77 -21.48
CA GLY A 261 1.62 -16.47 -21.51
C GLY A 261 1.07 -15.83 -20.23
N CYS A 262 1.93 -15.37 -19.33
CA CYS A 262 1.50 -14.70 -18.11
C CYS A 262 0.70 -13.42 -18.42
N LEU A 263 -0.34 -13.14 -17.63
CA LEU A 263 -1.14 -11.92 -17.77
C LEU A 263 -0.27 -10.65 -17.76
N GLU A 264 0.72 -10.59 -16.88
CA GLU A 264 1.64 -9.47 -16.74
C GLU A 264 2.30 -9.07 -18.05
N THR A 265 2.60 -10.05 -18.93
CA THR A 265 3.31 -9.77 -20.20
C THR A 265 2.52 -8.92 -21.19
N GLU A 266 1.22 -8.74 -20.96
CA GLU A 266 0.32 -8.02 -21.88
C GLU A 266 -0.45 -6.86 -21.21
N VAL A 267 -0.35 -6.69 -19.86
CA VAL A 267 -1.16 -5.68 -19.17
C VAL A 267 -0.37 -4.77 -18.22
N SER A 268 0.94 -4.98 -18.10
CA SER A 268 1.81 -4.21 -17.19
C SER A 268 2.45 -2.99 -17.86
N GLY A 269 3.13 -2.15 -17.07
CA GLY A 269 3.95 -1.06 -17.59
C GLY A 269 5.09 -1.56 -18.48
N TRP A 270 5.70 -2.70 -18.15
CA TRP A 270 6.65 -3.37 -19.02
C TRP A 270 6.02 -3.76 -20.37
N ALA A 271 4.79 -4.27 -20.35
CA ALA A 271 4.05 -4.60 -21.57
C ALA A 271 3.81 -3.35 -22.42
N ALA A 272 3.38 -2.24 -21.81
CA ALA A 272 3.18 -0.97 -22.48
C ALA A 272 4.48 -0.47 -23.14
N HIS A 273 5.57 -0.49 -22.39
CA HIS A 273 6.89 -0.10 -22.91
C HIS A 273 7.34 -1.01 -24.06
N ARG A 274 7.26 -2.33 -23.89
CA ARG A 274 7.63 -3.30 -24.94
C ARG A 274 6.80 -3.07 -26.21
N MET A 275 5.48 -3.00 -26.11
CA MET A 275 4.60 -2.78 -27.26
C MET A 275 4.92 -1.48 -27.98
N PHE A 276 5.17 -0.41 -27.22
CA PHE A 276 5.52 0.88 -27.78
C PHE A 276 6.84 0.82 -28.57
N MET A 277 7.88 0.23 -27.97
CA MET A 277 9.19 0.07 -28.60
C MET A 277 9.13 -0.82 -29.83
N ASP A 278 8.38 -1.92 -29.79
CA ASP A 278 8.22 -2.83 -30.92
C ASP A 278 7.51 -2.15 -32.10
N LYS A 279 6.48 -1.34 -31.82
CA LYS A 279 5.79 -0.55 -32.84
C LYS A 279 6.68 0.53 -33.47
N ILE A 280 7.49 1.23 -32.67
CA ILE A 280 8.48 2.19 -33.19
C ILE A 280 9.50 1.49 -34.11
N LYS A 281 10.03 0.33 -33.71
CA LYS A 281 10.93 -0.46 -34.54
C LYS A 281 10.31 -0.94 -35.87
N GLN A 282 8.98 -1.15 -35.87
CA GLN A 282 8.20 -1.48 -37.08
C GLN A 282 7.90 -0.27 -37.97
N GLY A 283 8.38 0.93 -37.61
CA GLY A 283 8.19 2.16 -38.38
C GLY A 283 6.95 2.97 -38.04
N ASN A 284 6.24 2.66 -36.94
CA ASN A 284 5.14 3.51 -36.47
C ASN A 284 5.70 4.84 -35.96
N ILE A 285 4.93 5.91 -36.14
CA ILE A 285 5.32 7.27 -35.78
C ILE A 285 4.66 7.65 -34.45
N SER A 286 5.45 8.20 -33.55
CA SER A 286 5.01 8.81 -32.30
C SER A 286 5.66 10.19 -32.13
N MET A 287 5.13 11.02 -31.24
CA MET A 287 5.78 12.27 -30.83
C MET A 287 7.20 12.02 -30.29
N LEU A 288 7.45 10.86 -29.66
CA LEU A 288 8.77 10.48 -29.16
C LEU A 288 9.76 10.13 -30.28
N SER A 289 9.30 9.62 -31.43
CA SER A 289 10.16 9.32 -32.61
C SER A 289 10.82 10.56 -33.19
N LYS A 290 10.24 11.75 -32.96
CA LYS A 290 10.74 13.04 -33.48
C LYS A 290 11.77 13.71 -32.58
N ARG A 291 11.88 13.27 -31.35
CA ARG A 291 12.92 13.74 -30.42
C ARG A 291 14.18 12.92 -30.71
N ASN A 292 15.21 13.41 -31.30
CA ASN A 292 16.53 12.80 -31.57
C ASN A 292 17.17 12.07 -30.35
N GLN A 293 16.38 11.57 -29.42
CA GLN A 293 16.78 10.68 -28.34
C GLN A 293 17.01 9.29 -28.92
N GLU A 294 18.09 8.65 -28.54
CA GLU A 294 18.27 7.24 -28.82
C GLU A 294 17.03 6.49 -28.33
N VAL A 295 16.41 5.73 -29.20
CA VAL A 295 15.13 5.02 -28.96
C VAL A 295 15.21 4.13 -27.71
N ASN A 296 16.39 3.85 -27.21
CA ASN A 296 16.65 3.04 -26.02
C ASN A 296 16.38 3.75 -24.66
N ASP A 297 16.24 5.07 -24.65
CA ASP A 297 16.07 5.85 -23.42
C ASP A 297 14.60 6.21 -23.08
N VAL A 298 13.64 5.68 -23.86
CA VAL A 298 12.21 5.93 -23.60
C VAL A 298 11.76 5.26 -22.31
N THR A 299 11.22 6.03 -21.38
CA THR A 299 10.67 5.52 -20.13
C THR A 299 9.15 5.33 -20.21
N LEU A 300 8.57 4.63 -19.24
CA LEU A 300 7.10 4.51 -19.12
C LEU A 300 6.44 5.89 -18.91
N ASN A 301 7.09 6.78 -18.17
CA ASN A 301 6.59 8.13 -17.95
C ASN A 301 6.58 8.96 -19.25
N ASP A 302 7.59 8.81 -20.11
CA ASP A 302 7.58 9.46 -21.43
C ASP A 302 6.39 9.02 -22.28
N ILE A 303 6.03 7.73 -22.23
CA ILE A 303 4.87 7.18 -22.94
C ILE A 303 3.58 7.78 -22.38
N LEU A 304 3.45 7.89 -21.06
CA LEU A 304 2.29 8.52 -20.41
C LEU A 304 2.21 10.03 -20.69
N ASP A 305 3.35 10.72 -20.79
CA ASP A 305 3.41 12.14 -21.12
C ASP A 305 2.94 12.44 -22.55
N VAL A 306 3.29 11.58 -23.52
CA VAL A 306 2.78 11.74 -24.88
C VAL A 306 1.34 11.25 -25.03
N LEU A 307 0.93 10.26 -24.26
CA LEU A 307 -0.48 9.84 -24.15
C LEU A 307 -1.36 11.03 -23.70
N ALA A 308 -0.93 11.78 -22.70
CA ALA A 308 -1.62 12.98 -22.23
C ALA A 308 -1.70 14.09 -23.30
N LYS A 309 -0.87 14.00 -24.36
CA LYS A 309 -0.86 14.88 -25.54
C LYS A 309 -1.56 14.26 -26.75
N GLU A 310 -2.32 13.20 -26.53
CA GLU A 310 -3.10 12.51 -27.56
C GLU A 310 -2.24 11.83 -28.64
N ASP A 311 -1.07 11.31 -28.29
CA ASP A 311 -0.25 10.50 -29.20
C ASP A 311 -1.02 9.23 -29.59
N MET A 312 -1.25 9.04 -30.88
CA MET A 312 -2.09 7.95 -31.39
C MET A 312 -1.53 6.57 -31.06
N LEU A 313 -0.20 6.39 -31.14
CA LEU A 313 0.43 5.12 -30.82
C LEU A 313 0.26 4.77 -29.34
N ALA A 314 0.44 5.75 -28.45
CA ALA A 314 0.25 5.56 -27.02
C ALA A 314 -1.23 5.25 -26.69
N ILE A 315 -2.18 5.90 -27.36
CA ILE A 315 -3.63 5.64 -27.19
C ILE A 315 -3.96 4.19 -27.60
N GLU A 316 -3.53 3.75 -28.80
CA GLU A 316 -3.78 2.38 -29.28
C GLU A 316 -3.24 1.32 -28.32
N ILE A 317 -2.05 1.55 -27.75
CA ILE A 317 -1.44 0.62 -26.78
C ILE A 317 -2.25 0.58 -25.48
N MET A 318 -2.68 1.71 -24.95
CA MET A 318 -3.51 1.76 -23.73
C MET A 318 -4.88 1.11 -23.96
N GLU A 319 -5.47 1.24 -25.13
CA GLU A 319 -6.71 0.57 -25.50
C GLU A 319 -6.53 -0.97 -25.55
N GLN A 320 -5.45 -1.45 -26.16
CA GLN A 320 -5.13 -2.87 -26.21
C GLN A 320 -4.91 -3.45 -24.81
N ILE A 321 -4.13 -2.78 -23.96
CA ILE A 321 -3.87 -3.15 -22.56
C ILE A 321 -5.17 -3.13 -21.77
N GLY A 322 -5.97 -2.07 -21.89
CA GLY A 322 -7.23 -1.92 -21.18
C GLY A 322 -8.23 -3.00 -21.53
N SER A 323 -8.33 -3.38 -22.81
CA SER A 323 -9.19 -4.45 -23.27
C SER A 323 -8.79 -5.82 -22.69
N SER A 324 -7.48 -6.13 -22.71
CA SER A 324 -6.92 -7.36 -22.14
C SER A 324 -7.12 -7.42 -20.62
N LEU A 325 -6.81 -6.32 -19.94
CA LEU A 325 -6.97 -6.19 -18.49
C LEU A 325 -8.44 -6.30 -18.06
N GLY A 326 -9.36 -5.66 -18.80
CA GLY A 326 -10.79 -5.72 -18.50
C GLY A 326 -11.35 -7.15 -18.62
N ARG A 327 -10.86 -7.95 -19.56
CA ARG A 327 -11.19 -9.38 -19.64
C ARG A 327 -10.69 -10.14 -18.40
N ALA A 328 -9.49 -9.85 -17.93
CA ALA A 328 -8.95 -10.47 -16.72
C ALA A 328 -9.72 -10.04 -15.47
N ILE A 329 -10.05 -8.74 -15.35
CA ILE A 329 -10.87 -8.20 -14.25
C ILE A 329 -12.28 -8.83 -14.24
N ALA A 330 -12.89 -9.08 -15.40
CA ALA A 330 -14.18 -9.75 -15.49
C ALA A 330 -14.14 -11.15 -14.84
N GLY A 331 -13.05 -11.89 -15.03
CA GLY A 331 -12.81 -13.16 -14.33
C GLY A 331 -12.73 -13.01 -12.81
N LEU A 332 -12.02 -12.01 -12.33
CA LEU A 332 -11.93 -11.70 -10.90
C LEU A 332 -13.28 -11.28 -10.31
N ILE A 333 -14.05 -10.46 -11.01
CA ILE A 333 -15.41 -10.06 -10.61
C ILE A 333 -16.31 -11.29 -10.47
N ASN A 334 -16.31 -12.17 -11.46
CA ASN A 334 -17.11 -13.39 -11.41
C ASN A 334 -16.70 -14.36 -10.30
N MET A 335 -15.41 -14.34 -9.89
CA MET A 335 -14.86 -15.24 -8.87
C MET A 335 -15.05 -14.71 -7.45
N PHE A 336 -14.80 -13.42 -7.24
CA PHE A 336 -14.73 -12.82 -5.89
C PHE A 336 -15.94 -11.95 -5.54
N ASN A 337 -16.74 -11.51 -6.53
CA ASN A 337 -17.84 -10.58 -6.36
C ASN A 337 -17.45 -9.40 -5.42
N PRO A 338 -16.40 -8.63 -5.73
CA PRO A 338 -15.95 -7.56 -4.87
C PRO A 338 -16.89 -6.35 -4.96
N GLU A 339 -17.02 -5.58 -3.89
CA GLU A 339 -17.75 -4.31 -3.88
C GLU A 339 -17.04 -3.25 -4.74
N VAL A 340 -15.70 -3.31 -4.75
CA VAL A 340 -14.89 -2.38 -5.54
C VAL A 340 -13.62 -3.01 -6.07
N VAL A 341 -13.28 -2.67 -7.32
CA VAL A 341 -11.98 -2.90 -7.94
C VAL A 341 -11.30 -1.55 -8.12
N VAL A 342 -10.12 -1.40 -7.54
CA VAL A 342 -9.33 -0.16 -7.60
C VAL A 342 -8.16 -0.36 -8.56
N LEU A 343 -8.03 0.54 -9.52
CA LEU A 343 -6.91 0.59 -10.46
C LEU A 343 -5.87 1.58 -9.93
N GLY A 344 -4.69 1.09 -9.57
CA GLY A 344 -3.58 1.90 -9.09
C GLY A 344 -2.29 1.60 -9.83
N GLY A 345 -1.18 2.14 -9.33
CA GLY A 345 0.13 2.05 -9.98
C GLY A 345 0.28 3.05 -11.12
N THR A 346 1.46 3.08 -11.72
CA THR A 346 1.88 4.11 -12.69
C THR A 346 0.95 4.20 -13.91
N LEU A 347 0.48 3.07 -14.45
CA LEU A 347 -0.45 3.09 -15.60
C LEU A 347 -1.83 3.67 -15.27
N SER A 348 -2.21 3.81 -14.01
CA SER A 348 -3.47 4.45 -13.65
C SER A 348 -3.53 5.93 -14.06
N ALA A 349 -2.36 6.56 -14.29
CA ALA A 349 -2.25 7.91 -14.84
C ALA A 349 -2.77 8.03 -16.28
N ALA A 350 -2.94 6.92 -17.01
CA ALA A 350 -3.58 6.90 -18.33
C ALA A 350 -5.09 7.24 -18.29
N LYS A 351 -5.71 7.26 -17.09
CA LYS A 351 -7.10 7.69 -16.85
C LYS A 351 -8.10 7.01 -17.81
N ASP A 352 -8.86 7.79 -18.56
CA ASP A 352 -9.93 7.30 -19.43
C ASP A 352 -9.42 6.47 -20.61
N TYR A 353 -8.19 6.70 -21.09
CA TYR A 353 -7.58 5.87 -22.13
C TYR A 353 -7.43 4.41 -21.72
N LEU A 354 -7.27 4.16 -20.44
CA LEU A 354 -7.21 2.80 -19.88
C LEU A 354 -8.58 2.36 -19.31
N LEU A 355 -9.30 3.25 -18.62
CA LEU A 355 -10.53 2.92 -17.89
C LEU A 355 -11.69 2.56 -18.82
N LEU A 356 -11.85 3.26 -19.94
CA LEU A 356 -12.97 3.02 -20.86
C LEU A 356 -12.88 1.63 -21.54
N PRO A 357 -11.73 1.23 -22.12
CA PRO A 357 -11.55 -0.12 -22.63
C PRO A 357 -11.74 -1.21 -21.58
N ILE A 358 -11.27 -0.99 -20.33
CA ILE A 358 -11.50 -1.91 -19.20
C ILE A 358 -13.00 -2.10 -18.97
N LYS A 359 -13.76 -1.01 -18.82
CA LYS A 359 -15.21 -1.07 -18.59
C LYS A 359 -15.95 -1.76 -19.73
N SER A 360 -15.58 -1.45 -20.98
CA SER A 360 -16.15 -2.11 -22.17
C SER A 360 -15.94 -3.62 -22.14
N ALA A 361 -14.72 -4.06 -21.83
CA ALA A 361 -14.39 -5.48 -21.72
C ALA A 361 -15.08 -6.17 -20.54
N ILE A 362 -15.17 -5.51 -19.37
CA ILE A 362 -15.93 -6.06 -18.23
C ILE A 362 -17.39 -6.30 -18.63
N ASN A 363 -18.05 -5.34 -19.29
CA ASN A 363 -19.42 -5.48 -19.75
C ASN A 363 -19.61 -6.64 -20.75
N LYS A 364 -18.56 -6.97 -21.51
CA LYS A 364 -18.58 -8.09 -22.47
C LYS A 364 -18.37 -9.45 -21.83
N TYR A 365 -17.55 -9.55 -20.78
CA TYR A 365 -17.06 -10.82 -20.26
C TYR A 365 -17.52 -11.18 -18.84
N ALA A 366 -17.94 -10.22 -18.02
CA ALA A 366 -18.48 -10.50 -16.70
C ALA A 366 -19.97 -10.81 -16.76
N LEU A 367 -20.44 -11.60 -15.78
CA LEU A 367 -21.87 -11.84 -15.61
C LEU A 367 -22.56 -10.52 -15.18
N ASN A 368 -23.61 -10.12 -15.89
CA ASN A 368 -24.30 -8.84 -15.70
C ASN A 368 -24.77 -8.58 -14.25
N PHE A 369 -25.22 -9.61 -13.56
CA PHE A 369 -25.64 -9.48 -12.15
C PHE A 369 -24.45 -9.18 -11.24
N VAL A 370 -23.34 -9.88 -11.43
CA VAL A 370 -22.14 -9.73 -10.59
C VAL A 370 -21.44 -8.42 -10.87
N SER A 371 -21.31 -8.03 -12.16
CA SER A 371 -20.63 -6.78 -12.53
C SER A 371 -21.38 -5.52 -12.09
N LYS A 372 -22.69 -5.58 -11.89
CA LYS A 372 -23.49 -4.45 -11.39
C LYS A 372 -23.24 -4.15 -9.91
N ASP A 373 -22.82 -5.15 -9.13
CA ASP A 373 -22.50 -5.00 -7.72
C ASP A 373 -21.10 -4.46 -7.50
N THR A 374 -20.24 -4.43 -8.55
CA THR A 374 -18.85 -4.04 -8.47
C THR A 374 -18.62 -2.64 -9.04
N ALA A 375 -18.08 -1.73 -8.24
CA ALA A 375 -17.60 -0.43 -8.71
C ALA A 375 -16.15 -0.53 -9.22
N ILE A 376 -15.85 0.11 -10.36
CA ILE A 376 -14.48 0.24 -10.86
C ILE A 376 -14.03 1.68 -10.60
N LYS A 377 -12.99 1.84 -9.77
CA LYS A 377 -12.47 3.15 -9.34
C LYS A 377 -10.97 3.25 -9.62
N VAL A 378 -10.47 4.46 -9.79
CA VAL A 378 -9.03 4.74 -9.87
C VAL A 378 -8.53 5.11 -8.49
N SER A 379 -7.30 4.70 -8.16
CA SER A 379 -6.61 5.01 -6.91
C SER A 379 -6.69 6.51 -6.57
N LYS A 380 -7.00 6.81 -5.32
CA LYS A 380 -7.03 8.18 -4.80
C LYS A 380 -5.66 8.62 -4.28
N LEU A 381 -4.90 7.70 -3.71
CA LEU A 381 -3.57 7.98 -3.17
C LEU A 381 -2.48 7.96 -4.23
N GLY A 382 -2.76 7.34 -5.39
CA GLY A 382 -1.82 7.27 -6.52
C GLY A 382 -0.46 6.70 -6.08
N GLU A 383 0.60 7.41 -6.44
CA GLU A 383 1.99 7.00 -6.16
C GLU A 383 2.33 6.92 -4.66
N THR A 384 1.55 7.53 -3.77
CA THR A 384 1.80 7.50 -2.32
C THR A 384 1.15 6.31 -1.61
N ALA A 385 0.32 5.52 -2.31
CA ALA A 385 -0.45 4.42 -1.73
C ALA A 385 0.45 3.39 -1.00
N GLY A 386 1.59 3.04 -1.60
CA GLY A 386 2.56 2.11 -1.02
C GLY A 386 3.15 2.64 0.29
N LEU A 387 3.62 3.87 0.29
CA LEU A 387 4.20 4.50 1.47
C LEU A 387 3.19 4.63 2.61
N VAL A 388 2.00 5.15 2.32
CA VAL A 388 0.92 5.31 3.32
C VAL A 388 0.50 3.95 3.86
N GLY A 389 0.37 2.96 2.98
CA GLY A 389 -0.01 1.60 3.35
C GLY A 389 1.01 0.92 4.25
N ILE A 390 2.31 0.98 3.92
CA ILE A 390 3.33 0.35 4.75
C ILE A 390 3.47 1.05 6.11
N CYS A 391 3.33 2.37 6.19
CA CYS A 391 3.28 3.08 7.45
C CYS A 391 2.12 2.58 8.34
N ALA A 392 0.92 2.42 7.77
CA ALA A 392 -0.26 1.94 8.47
C ALA A 392 -0.12 0.48 8.92
N ILE A 393 0.38 -0.40 8.05
CA ILE A 393 0.66 -1.80 8.39
C ILE A 393 1.66 -1.89 9.53
N THR A 394 2.75 -1.11 9.46
CA THR A 394 3.79 -1.07 10.50
C THR A 394 3.22 -0.66 11.85
N ARG A 395 2.42 0.43 11.88
CA ARG A 395 1.74 0.87 13.09
C ARG A 395 0.85 -0.24 13.67
N ASN A 396 0.00 -0.82 12.84
CA ASN A 396 -0.99 -1.79 13.30
C ASN A 396 -0.31 -3.08 13.80
N ARG A 397 0.70 -3.60 13.08
CA ARG A 397 1.49 -4.76 13.54
C ARG A 397 2.24 -4.50 14.84
N THR A 398 2.82 -3.29 14.97
CA THR A 398 3.52 -2.92 16.20
C THR A 398 2.58 -2.88 17.41
N LEU A 399 1.35 -2.41 17.21
CA LEU A 399 0.37 -2.24 18.28
C LEU A 399 -0.53 -3.48 18.50
N GLY A 400 -0.39 -4.52 17.66
CA GLY A 400 -1.21 -5.73 17.71
C GLY A 400 -2.68 -5.51 17.30
N LEU A 401 -2.92 -4.63 16.34
CA LEU A 401 -4.25 -4.19 15.87
C LEU A 401 -4.72 -4.95 14.63
#